data_9c95db8b56a03fa4c84d90f8b4aded58
#
_entry.id   9c95db8b56a03fa4c84d90f8b4aded58
#
_cell.length_a   1.000
_cell.length_b   1.000
_cell.length_c   1.000
_cell.angle_alpha   90.00
_cell.angle_beta   90.00
_cell.angle_gamma   90.00
#
_symmetry.space_group_name_H-M   'P 1'
#
loop_
_entity.id
_entity.type
_entity.pdbx_description
1 polymer ?
#
loop_
_entity_poly.entity_id
_entity_poly.type
_entity_poly.pdbx_seq_one_letter_code
_entity_poly.pdbx_strand_id
1 'polypeptide(L)'
;MTSPDDQKNWEHQPSDDGFVRPGIDDRPDYDNALTPEQKESVDKLREPIMEAQPATPESLQNTDVQAVRMTEAAPAVAIAEVAESEPLNPESALNDMRDPMADASGHVPSRGELIRLGIGFTVSAVACAIPWVALNTIILPAVLGQIDDNQKTAMLGIVNAVGAVVALLANVIFGTLSDLTRSKRGKRFWWIITGGVVAGVSVGLISVTRNFGLIVLLWSMAQLGYNIMLAPFVATMSDRVPDKVRGTISGFYGAGIAVGQTLGNYVGASLIKQGASGIFAGWMMGLGVFSLIGIITVAIWPADKSNVDQPRDKFSVMMILRSFRPPLHAPDFYYALSGRTLMMGGYWMINSYQLYICQDYIFSDQTDAVKKAAAVIATMSLITLGVSLFAAVTAGPITDRIHMRKIPVALASCLFAVGAAMPLLFHSPLGMYLFAGIAG
;
A
#
# COMPACT_ATOMS: atom_id res chain seq x y z
N MET A 1 3.66 30.64 -54.63
CA MET A 1 4.18 29.46 -55.38
C MET A 1 5.31 28.90 -54.54
N THR A 2 5.00 28.07 -53.60
CA THR A 2 5.93 27.28 -52.81
C THR A 2 5.91 25.85 -53.36
N SER A 3 7.10 25.33 -53.58
CA SER A 3 7.37 24.03 -54.23
C SER A 3 6.84 22.86 -53.46
N PRO A 4 6.38 21.76 -54.13
CA PRO A 4 5.85 20.56 -53.49
C PRO A 4 6.89 19.64 -52.88
N ASP A 5 8.18 20.02 -52.79
CA ASP A 5 9.26 19.12 -52.39
C ASP A 5 9.67 19.18 -50.90
N ASP A 6 9.01 20.00 -50.09
CA ASP A 6 9.31 20.11 -48.66
C ASP A 6 8.56 19.14 -47.72
N GLN A 7 7.83 18.15 -48.29
CA GLN A 7 7.05 17.16 -47.49
C GLN A 7 7.68 15.76 -47.40
N LYS A 8 8.92 15.56 -47.75
CA LYS A 8 9.58 14.25 -47.63
C LYS A 8 10.82 14.30 -46.73
N ASN A 9 10.66 14.37 -45.44
CA ASN A 9 11.74 13.99 -44.52
C ASN A 9 11.19 13.60 -43.14
N TRP A 10 10.27 12.63 -43.07
CA TRP A 10 9.84 11.94 -41.86
C TRP A 10 10.07 10.44 -41.98
N GLU A 11 11.12 10.01 -42.65
CA GLU A 11 11.57 8.64 -42.53
C GLU A 11 12.37 8.50 -41.26
N HIS A 12 11.72 8.06 -40.18
CA HIS A 12 12.40 7.53 -38.99
C HIS A 12 13.26 6.35 -39.43
N GLN A 13 14.56 6.50 -39.39
CA GLN A 13 15.47 5.35 -39.40
C GLN A 13 15.14 4.47 -38.21
N PRO A 14 14.82 3.18 -38.38
CA PRO A 14 14.69 2.26 -37.28
C PRO A 14 16.03 2.19 -36.55
N SER A 15 16.02 2.40 -35.22
CA SER A 15 17.18 2.15 -34.38
C SER A 15 17.59 0.68 -34.51
N ASP A 16 18.86 0.41 -34.68
CA ASP A 16 19.46 -0.92 -34.93
C ASP A 16 19.20 -1.97 -33.81
N ASP A 17 18.50 -1.59 -32.76
CA ASP A 17 18.18 -2.43 -31.58
C ASP A 17 16.75 -3.00 -31.58
N GLY A 18 15.97 -2.80 -32.64
CA GLY A 18 14.64 -3.41 -32.78
C GLY A 18 13.59 -2.95 -31.75
N PHE A 19 13.85 -1.91 -30.97
CA PHE A 19 12.94 -1.35 -29.99
C PHE A 19 12.32 -0.04 -30.47
N VAL A 20 11.03 -0.07 -30.77
CA VAL A 20 10.22 1.15 -30.89
C VAL A 20 9.95 1.65 -29.47
N ARG A 21 10.56 2.75 -29.07
CA ARG A 21 10.24 3.41 -27.79
C ARG A 21 8.97 4.24 -28.00
N PRO A 22 7.85 3.93 -27.32
CA PRO A 22 6.70 4.81 -27.37
C PRO A 22 7.04 6.08 -26.60
N GLY A 23 7.25 7.19 -27.31
CA GLY A 23 7.18 8.54 -26.75
C GLY A 23 5.73 8.94 -26.56
N ILE A 24 5.48 10.00 -25.77
CA ILE A 24 4.11 10.53 -25.56
C ILE A 24 3.46 10.98 -26.88
N ASP A 25 4.27 11.26 -27.91
CA ASP A 25 3.83 11.65 -29.25
C ASP A 25 4.03 10.59 -30.35
N ASP A 26 4.62 9.43 -30.01
CA ASP A 26 4.81 8.34 -30.97
C ASP A 26 3.53 7.53 -31.09
N ARG A 27 2.73 7.85 -32.08
CA ARG A 27 1.63 6.99 -32.52
C ARG A 27 2.23 5.76 -33.19
N PRO A 28 1.77 4.52 -32.83
CA PRO A 28 2.15 3.34 -33.57
C PRO A 28 1.86 3.56 -35.07
N ASP A 29 2.78 3.12 -35.93
CA ASP A 29 2.56 3.15 -37.38
C ASP A 29 1.49 2.12 -37.76
N TYR A 30 0.23 2.52 -37.62
CA TYR A 30 -0.95 1.69 -37.92
C TYR A 30 -1.02 1.30 -39.39
N ASP A 31 -0.31 2.05 -40.27
CA ASP A 31 -0.37 1.80 -41.69
C ASP A 31 0.45 0.59 -42.16
N ASN A 32 1.48 0.25 -41.39
CA ASN A 32 2.31 -0.93 -41.65
C ASN A 32 2.02 -2.11 -40.73
N ALA A 33 1.40 -1.90 -39.57
CA ALA A 33 1.21 -2.94 -38.53
C ALA A 33 -0.16 -3.65 -38.62
N LEU A 34 -1.16 -3.08 -39.28
CA LEU A 34 -2.53 -3.62 -39.32
C LEU A 34 -2.92 -4.08 -40.72
N THR A 35 -3.61 -5.21 -40.79
CA THR A 35 -4.26 -5.66 -42.03
C THR A 35 -5.43 -4.74 -42.40
N PRO A 36 -5.86 -4.68 -43.68
CA PRO A 36 -6.99 -3.85 -44.10
C PRO A 36 -8.28 -4.07 -43.31
N GLU A 37 -8.55 -5.32 -42.90
CA GLU A 37 -9.73 -5.70 -42.09
C GLU A 37 -9.61 -5.19 -40.63
N GLN A 38 -8.39 -5.17 -40.08
CA GLN A 38 -8.13 -4.62 -38.76
C GLN A 38 -8.22 -3.10 -38.76
N LYS A 39 -7.80 -2.42 -39.83
CA LYS A 39 -7.96 -0.97 -40.01
C LYS A 39 -9.44 -0.57 -40.03
N GLU A 40 -10.28 -1.28 -40.77
CA GLU A 40 -11.71 -1.03 -40.81
C GLU A 40 -12.39 -1.26 -39.47
N SER A 41 -11.93 -2.24 -38.69
CA SER A 41 -12.42 -2.49 -37.31
C SER A 41 -12.03 -1.38 -36.34
N VAL A 42 -10.80 -0.86 -36.42
CA VAL A 42 -10.32 0.27 -35.63
C VAL A 42 -11.05 1.56 -35.99
N ASP A 43 -11.32 1.83 -37.26
CA ASP A 43 -12.05 3.01 -37.70
C ASP A 43 -13.51 2.98 -37.23
N LYS A 44 -14.17 1.82 -37.23
CA LYS A 44 -15.52 1.64 -36.68
C LYS A 44 -15.57 1.86 -35.14
N LEU A 45 -14.50 1.56 -34.42
CA LEU A 45 -14.38 1.84 -32.98
C LEU A 45 -14.06 3.31 -32.69
N ARG A 46 -13.51 4.03 -33.64
CA ARG A 46 -13.06 5.42 -33.50
C ARG A 46 -14.19 6.44 -33.65
N GLU A 47 -15.23 6.13 -34.41
CA GLU A 47 -16.37 7.04 -34.63
C GLU A 47 -17.11 7.45 -33.34
N PRO A 48 -17.38 6.56 -32.36
CA PRO A 48 -18.01 6.95 -31.11
C PRO A 48 -17.09 7.66 -30.14
N ILE A 49 -15.77 7.52 -30.27
CA ILE A 49 -14.78 8.09 -29.34
C ILE A 49 -14.48 9.57 -29.67
N MET A 50 -14.69 10.00 -30.92
CA MET A 50 -14.49 11.40 -31.30
C MET A 50 -15.58 12.34 -30.80
N GLU A 51 -16.76 11.84 -30.37
CA GLU A 51 -17.78 12.62 -29.67
C GLU A 51 -17.61 12.68 -28.13
N ALA A 52 -16.77 11.86 -27.54
CA ALA A 52 -16.44 11.89 -26.14
C ALA A 52 -15.24 12.82 -25.89
N GLN A 53 -15.45 13.83 -25.08
CA GLN A 53 -14.57 14.92 -24.67
C GLN A 53 -13.06 14.62 -24.59
N PRO A 54 -12.19 15.65 -24.78
CA PRO A 54 -10.75 15.47 -24.79
C PRO A 54 -10.26 14.90 -23.44
N ALA A 55 -9.37 13.91 -23.55
CA ALA A 55 -8.75 13.23 -22.44
C ALA A 55 -8.21 14.23 -21.39
N THR A 56 -8.76 14.21 -20.22
CA THR A 56 -8.26 14.98 -19.09
C THR A 56 -7.04 14.27 -18.48
N PRO A 57 -6.09 15.00 -17.86
CA PRO A 57 -4.89 14.43 -17.24
C PRO A 57 -5.16 13.47 -16.05
N GLU A 58 -6.37 13.04 -15.85
CA GLU A 58 -6.83 12.17 -14.74
C GLU A 58 -6.35 10.73 -14.86
N SER A 59 -6.05 10.25 -16.06
CA SER A 59 -5.56 8.87 -16.25
C SER A 59 -4.16 8.62 -15.64
N LEU A 60 -3.33 9.65 -15.54
CA LEU A 60 -1.99 9.58 -14.91
C LEU A 60 -2.04 9.61 -13.37
N GLN A 61 -3.13 10.15 -12.79
CA GLN A 61 -3.29 10.24 -11.33
C GLN A 61 -3.69 8.91 -10.68
N ASN A 62 -4.24 7.96 -11.43
CA ASN A 62 -4.72 6.69 -10.85
C ASN A 62 -3.60 5.81 -10.29
N THR A 63 -2.38 5.88 -10.82
CA THR A 63 -1.25 5.05 -10.36
C THR A 63 -0.74 5.48 -8.99
N ASP A 64 -0.66 6.80 -8.76
CA ASP A 64 -0.18 7.35 -7.48
C ASP A 64 -1.22 7.19 -6.37
N VAL A 65 -2.50 7.30 -6.70
CA VAL A 65 -3.62 7.08 -5.77
C VAL A 65 -3.71 5.60 -5.36
N GLN A 66 -3.39 4.65 -6.24
CA GLN A 66 -3.31 3.24 -5.89
C GLN A 66 -2.15 2.93 -4.93
N ALA A 67 -0.99 3.57 -5.10
CA ALA A 67 0.14 3.42 -4.19
C ALA A 67 -0.20 3.91 -2.76
N VAL A 68 -0.90 5.04 -2.64
CA VAL A 68 -1.36 5.57 -1.35
C VAL A 68 -2.41 4.65 -0.71
N ARG A 69 -3.31 4.07 -1.50
CA ARG A 69 -4.35 3.14 -1.00
C ARG A 69 -3.80 1.83 -0.43
N MET A 70 -2.71 1.32 -1.00
CA MET A 70 -2.07 0.10 -0.51
C MET A 70 -1.33 0.29 0.82
N THR A 71 -0.96 1.53 1.17
CA THR A 71 -0.21 1.85 2.38
C THR A 71 -1.06 1.96 3.64
N GLU A 72 -2.34 2.27 3.49
CA GLU A 72 -3.23 2.57 4.61
C GLU A 72 -4.25 1.47 4.91
N ALA A 73 -4.37 0.48 4.04
CA ALA A 73 -5.43 -0.51 4.15
C ALA A 73 -5.18 -1.56 5.23
N ALA A 74 -6.21 -1.85 6.01
CA ALA A 74 -6.31 -3.08 6.76
C ALA A 74 -6.19 -4.29 5.80
N PRO A 75 -5.61 -5.40 6.22
CA PRO A 75 -5.28 -6.53 5.32
C PRO A 75 -6.45 -7.06 4.51
N ALA A 76 -7.63 -7.14 5.11
CA ALA A 76 -8.84 -7.63 4.46
C ALA A 76 -9.33 -6.68 3.34
N VAL A 77 -9.23 -5.37 3.59
CA VAL A 77 -9.61 -4.33 2.62
C VAL A 77 -8.59 -4.25 1.49
N ALA A 78 -7.28 -4.45 1.80
CA ALA A 78 -6.23 -4.48 0.79
C ALA A 78 -6.40 -5.66 -0.17
N ILE A 79 -6.79 -6.84 0.31
CA ILE A 79 -7.04 -8.02 -0.53
C ILE A 79 -8.26 -7.80 -1.43
N ALA A 80 -9.34 -7.24 -0.90
CA ALA A 80 -10.55 -6.94 -1.67
C ALA A 80 -10.30 -5.83 -2.72
N GLU A 81 -9.55 -4.78 -2.38
CA GLU A 81 -9.27 -3.66 -3.30
C GLU A 81 -8.30 -4.03 -4.42
N VAL A 82 -7.35 -4.89 -4.15
CA VAL A 82 -6.42 -5.38 -5.18
C VAL A 82 -7.16 -6.29 -6.17
N ALA A 83 -8.13 -7.07 -5.72
CA ALA A 83 -8.98 -7.88 -6.60
C ALA A 83 -9.98 -7.05 -7.42
N GLU A 84 -10.39 -5.86 -6.92
CA GLU A 84 -11.36 -4.99 -7.58
C GLU A 84 -10.75 -3.92 -8.50
N SER A 85 -9.43 -3.77 -8.53
CA SER A 85 -8.75 -2.70 -9.26
C SER A 85 -8.50 -2.99 -10.75
N GLU A 86 -9.35 -3.76 -11.43
CA GLU A 86 -9.44 -3.66 -12.89
C GLU A 86 -10.30 -2.42 -13.23
N PRO A 87 -9.72 -1.30 -13.65
CA PRO A 87 -10.51 -0.24 -14.22
C PRO A 87 -11.05 -0.72 -15.55
N LEU A 88 -12.37 -0.89 -15.64
CA LEU A 88 -13.08 -0.90 -16.91
C LEU A 88 -12.97 0.54 -17.48
N ASN A 89 -11.78 0.88 -17.98
CA ASN A 89 -11.55 2.14 -18.64
C ASN A 89 -11.67 1.88 -20.14
N PRO A 90 -12.53 2.61 -20.89
CA PRO A 90 -12.61 2.47 -22.36
C PRO A 90 -11.27 2.77 -23.06
N GLU A 91 -10.37 3.52 -22.42
CA GLU A 91 -8.98 3.68 -22.89
C GLU A 91 -8.16 2.38 -22.82
N SER A 92 -8.61 1.38 -22.05
CA SER A 92 -7.94 0.07 -22.02
C SER A 92 -8.06 -0.68 -23.36
N ALA A 93 -9.03 -0.37 -24.19
CA ALA A 93 -9.13 -0.95 -25.54
C ALA A 93 -7.93 -0.56 -26.44
N LEU A 94 -7.34 0.61 -26.22
CA LEU A 94 -6.10 1.02 -26.90
C LEU A 94 -4.83 0.45 -26.21
N ASN A 95 -4.91 0.12 -24.92
CA ASN A 95 -3.89 -0.64 -24.22
C ASN A 95 -3.91 -2.14 -24.54
N ASP A 96 -4.98 -2.63 -25.13
CA ASP A 96 -5.16 -4.05 -25.51
C ASP A 96 -4.22 -4.49 -26.66
N MET A 97 -3.50 -3.55 -27.27
CA MET A 97 -2.42 -3.87 -28.24
C MET A 97 -1.07 -4.15 -27.59
N ARG A 98 -0.89 -3.94 -26.28
CA ARG A 98 0.29 -4.37 -25.54
C ARG A 98 0.14 -5.84 -25.18
N ASP A 99 1.26 -6.59 -25.26
CA ASP A 99 1.28 -7.94 -24.70
C ASP A 99 0.88 -7.85 -23.21
N PRO A 100 -0.25 -8.47 -22.79
CA PRO A 100 -0.71 -8.43 -21.41
C PRO A 100 0.30 -9.04 -20.43
N MET A 101 1.35 -9.67 -20.91
CA MET A 101 2.48 -10.18 -20.16
C MET A 101 3.70 -9.24 -20.17
N ALA A 102 3.61 -8.07 -20.79
CA ALA A 102 4.66 -7.06 -20.73
C ALA A 102 4.51 -6.20 -19.47
N ASP A 103 5.66 -5.84 -18.87
CA ASP A 103 5.73 -4.86 -17.79
C ASP A 103 5.60 -3.41 -18.33
N ALA A 104 5.64 -2.40 -17.45
CA ALA A 104 5.52 -1.00 -17.86
C ALA A 104 6.66 -0.54 -18.81
N SER A 105 7.78 -1.26 -18.85
CA SER A 105 8.90 -0.97 -19.75
C SER A 105 8.81 -1.73 -21.10
N GLY A 106 7.76 -2.51 -21.33
CA GLY A 106 7.60 -3.37 -22.51
C GLY A 106 8.42 -4.69 -22.43
N HIS A 107 9.05 -4.99 -21.30
CA HIS A 107 9.74 -6.25 -21.09
C HIS A 107 8.75 -7.34 -20.69
N VAL A 108 8.82 -8.52 -21.30
CA VAL A 108 8.06 -9.71 -20.91
C VAL A 108 8.88 -10.51 -19.89
N PRO A 109 8.51 -10.46 -18.57
CA PRO A 109 9.28 -11.16 -17.55
C PRO A 109 9.16 -12.67 -17.71
N SER A 110 10.27 -13.36 -17.50
CA SER A 110 10.31 -14.83 -17.43
C SER A 110 9.52 -15.33 -16.20
N ARG A 111 9.09 -16.60 -16.23
CA ARG A 111 8.44 -17.22 -15.05
C ARG A 111 9.30 -17.14 -13.78
N GLY A 112 10.62 -17.29 -13.93
CA GLY A 112 11.56 -17.17 -12.81
C GLY A 112 11.59 -15.76 -12.21
N GLU A 113 11.54 -14.73 -13.03
CA GLU A 113 11.48 -13.34 -12.57
C GLU A 113 10.16 -13.03 -11.85
N LEU A 114 9.03 -13.49 -12.39
CA LEU A 114 7.72 -13.33 -11.74
C LEU A 114 7.67 -14.02 -10.38
N ILE A 115 8.19 -15.23 -10.26
CA ILE A 115 8.27 -15.95 -8.99
C ILE A 115 9.15 -15.18 -7.99
N ARG A 116 10.30 -14.67 -8.40
CA ARG A 116 11.19 -13.88 -7.54
C ARG A 116 10.56 -12.57 -7.11
N LEU A 117 9.82 -11.88 -7.99
CA LEU A 117 9.03 -10.70 -7.64
C LEU A 117 7.97 -11.06 -6.61
N GLY A 118 7.15 -12.09 -6.87
CA GLY A 118 6.10 -12.54 -5.95
C GLY A 118 6.64 -12.94 -4.58
N ILE A 119 7.72 -13.72 -4.53
CA ILE A 119 8.37 -14.09 -3.26
C ILE A 119 8.88 -12.84 -2.54
N GLY A 120 9.55 -11.92 -3.24
CA GLY A 120 10.07 -10.69 -2.64
C GLY A 120 8.96 -9.83 -2.05
N PHE A 121 7.85 -9.64 -2.77
CA PHE A 121 6.68 -8.90 -2.24
C PHE A 121 6.08 -9.59 -1.01
N THR A 122 5.84 -10.90 -1.07
CA THR A 122 5.21 -11.65 0.03
C THR A 122 6.08 -11.70 1.27
N VAL A 123 7.37 -12.05 1.12
CA VAL A 123 8.32 -12.13 2.25
C VAL A 123 8.49 -10.77 2.91
N SER A 124 8.60 -9.70 2.11
CA SER A 124 8.73 -8.35 2.64
C SER A 124 7.47 -7.89 3.37
N ALA A 125 6.30 -8.24 2.84
CA ALA A 125 5.02 -7.96 3.49
C ALA A 125 4.94 -8.60 4.88
N VAL A 126 5.20 -9.91 4.96
CA VAL A 126 5.21 -10.65 6.24
C VAL A 126 6.24 -10.06 7.19
N ALA A 127 7.49 -9.91 6.73
CA ALA A 127 8.60 -9.46 7.56
C ALA A 127 8.41 -8.04 8.10
N CYS A 128 7.91 -7.10 7.29
CA CYS A 128 7.63 -5.74 7.75
C CYS A 128 6.42 -5.67 8.70
N ALA A 129 5.37 -6.43 8.42
CA ALA A 129 4.14 -6.38 9.20
C ALA A 129 4.33 -6.90 10.64
N ILE A 130 5.19 -7.90 10.84
CA ILE A 130 5.45 -8.46 12.18
C ILE A 130 5.93 -7.39 13.17
N PRO A 131 7.10 -6.73 12.99
CA PRO A 131 7.56 -5.73 13.94
C PRO A 131 6.65 -4.50 13.95
N TRP A 132 6.12 -4.10 12.78
CA TRP A 132 5.23 -2.94 12.70
C TRP A 132 4.04 -3.08 13.64
N VAL A 133 3.32 -4.19 13.56
CA VAL A 133 2.13 -4.43 14.37
C VAL A 133 2.51 -4.67 15.83
N ALA A 134 3.51 -5.51 16.12
CA ALA A 134 3.96 -5.74 17.48
C ALA A 134 4.31 -4.44 18.21
N LEU A 135 5.00 -3.54 17.53
CA LEU A 135 5.41 -2.25 18.09
C LEU A 135 4.24 -1.28 18.20
N ASN A 136 3.47 -1.10 17.13
CA ASN A 136 2.43 -0.07 17.08
C ASN A 136 1.21 -0.39 17.97
N THR A 137 0.80 -1.67 18.03
CA THR A 137 -0.44 -2.05 18.73
C THR A 137 -0.24 -2.49 20.18
N ILE A 138 0.97 -2.91 20.55
CA ILE A 138 1.21 -3.49 21.87
C ILE A 138 2.36 -2.80 22.59
N ILE A 139 3.55 -2.75 22.00
CA ILE A 139 4.76 -2.31 22.72
C ILE A 139 4.77 -0.80 22.96
N LEU A 140 4.51 0.00 21.92
CA LEU A 140 4.48 1.46 22.03
C LEU A 140 3.40 1.94 23.02
N PRO A 141 2.13 1.50 22.92
CA PRO A 141 1.12 1.85 23.92
C PRO A 141 1.53 1.43 25.35
N ALA A 142 2.09 0.23 25.53
CA ALA A 142 2.53 -0.22 26.84
C ALA A 142 3.68 0.64 27.42
N VAL A 143 4.62 1.08 26.56
CA VAL A 143 5.70 1.98 26.97
C VAL A 143 5.16 3.36 27.37
N LEU A 144 4.20 3.91 26.61
CA LEU A 144 3.58 5.19 26.94
C LEU A 144 2.82 5.12 28.26
N GLY A 145 2.12 4.00 28.54
CA GLY A 145 1.49 3.76 29.84
C GLY A 145 2.49 3.67 31.00
N GLN A 146 3.72 3.21 30.76
CA GLN A 146 4.79 3.21 31.79
C GLN A 146 5.37 4.61 32.04
N ILE A 147 5.26 5.55 31.08
CA ILE A 147 5.75 6.92 31.24
C ILE A 147 4.74 7.75 32.05
N ASP A 148 3.46 7.74 31.65
CA ASP A 148 2.37 8.41 32.35
C ASP A 148 1.04 7.69 32.07
N ASP A 149 0.56 6.96 33.05
CA ASP A 149 -0.67 6.18 32.93
C ASP A 149 -1.92 7.07 32.76
N ASN A 150 -1.93 8.30 33.33
CA ASN A 150 -3.03 9.23 33.23
C ASN A 150 -3.12 9.90 31.84
N GLN A 151 -1.98 10.08 31.17
CA GLN A 151 -1.89 10.75 29.87
C GLN A 151 -1.64 9.80 28.70
N LYS A 152 -1.52 8.50 28.93
CA LYS A 152 -1.15 7.49 27.90
C LYS A 152 -1.99 7.57 26.62
N THR A 153 -3.30 7.80 26.76
CA THR A 153 -4.22 7.90 25.64
C THR A 153 -3.96 9.14 24.78
N ALA A 154 -3.76 10.30 25.43
CA ALA A 154 -3.41 11.54 24.72
C ALA A 154 -2.02 11.44 24.08
N MET A 155 -1.04 10.85 24.78
CA MET A 155 0.31 10.63 24.26
C MET A 155 0.28 9.74 23.01
N LEU A 156 -0.47 8.64 23.03
CA LEU A 156 -0.62 7.76 21.88
C LEU A 156 -1.32 8.49 20.71
N GLY A 157 -2.33 9.29 21.00
CA GLY A 157 -3.01 10.13 20.00
C GLY A 157 -2.04 11.09 19.31
N ILE A 158 -1.17 11.78 20.07
CA ILE A 158 -0.16 12.69 19.51
C ILE A 158 0.84 11.95 18.63
N VAL A 159 1.38 10.81 19.12
CA VAL A 159 2.34 9.98 18.36
C VAL A 159 1.74 9.54 17.03
N ASN A 160 0.49 9.05 17.05
CA ASN A 160 -0.21 8.60 15.85
C ASN A 160 -0.53 9.75 14.90
N ALA A 161 -1.02 10.89 15.40
CA ALA A 161 -1.36 12.05 14.58
C ALA A 161 -0.13 12.63 13.87
N VAL A 162 0.95 12.88 14.61
CA VAL A 162 2.20 13.40 14.01
C VAL A 162 2.79 12.37 13.04
N GLY A 163 2.81 11.10 13.43
CA GLY A 163 3.28 10.02 12.57
C GLY A 163 2.49 9.90 11.26
N ALA A 164 1.17 10.01 11.30
CA ALA A 164 0.32 9.95 10.11
C ALA A 164 0.57 11.10 9.13
N VAL A 165 0.74 12.34 9.65
CA VAL A 165 1.09 13.50 8.80
C VAL A 165 2.44 13.28 8.12
N VAL A 166 3.45 12.82 8.87
CA VAL A 166 4.78 12.52 8.32
C VAL A 166 4.70 11.39 7.28
N ALA A 167 3.94 10.34 7.55
CA ALA A 167 3.76 9.23 6.62
C ALA A 167 3.10 9.68 5.31
N LEU A 168 2.04 10.47 5.38
CA LEU A 168 1.35 11.02 4.21
C LEU A 168 2.29 11.84 3.32
N LEU A 169 3.00 12.80 3.93
CA LEU A 169 3.93 13.65 3.18
C LEU A 169 5.10 12.84 2.61
N ALA A 170 5.67 11.94 3.40
CA ALA A 170 6.77 11.09 2.96
C ALA A 170 6.38 10.20 1.78
N ASN A 171 5.20 9.58 1.82
CA ASN A 171 4.73 8.71 0.75
C ASN A 171 4.69 9.43 -0.60
N VAL A 172 4.04 10.59 -0.66
CA VAL A 172 3.93 11.38 -1.90
C VAL A 172 5.29 11.91 -2.36
N ILE A 173 6.07 12.50 -1.44
CA ILE A 173 7.37 13.10 -1.77
C ILE A 173 8.34 12.03 -2.28
N PHE A 174 8.50 10.93 -1.55
CA PHE A 174 9.49 9.90 -1.89
C PHE A 174 9.01 8.97 -3.00
N GLY A 175 7.71 8.81 -3.21
CA GLY A 175 7.17 8.23 -4.44
C GLY A 175 7.67 9.02 -5.66
N THR A 176 7.38 10.31 -5.72
CA THR A 176 7.82 11.20 -6.81
C THR A 176 9.34 11.26 -6.95
N LEU A 177 10.10 11.40 -5.84
CA LEU A 177 11.56 11.44 -5.88
C LEU A 177 12.16 10.13 -6.42
N SER A 178 11.55 8.99 -6.09
CA SER A 178 12.02 7.70 -6.60
C SER A 178 11.84 7.58 -8.11
N ASP A 179 10.77 8.13 -8.67
CA ASP A 179 10.53 8.14 -10.11
C ASP A 179 11.53 9.04 -10.86
N LEU A 180 11.93 10.15 -10.25
CA LEU A 180 12.93 11.07 -10.80
C LEU A 180 14.37 10.58 -10.64
N THR A 181 14.60 9.51 -9.88
CA THR A 181 15.95 9.01 -9.59
C THR A 181 16.54 8.26 -10.77
N ARG A 182 17.79 8.55 -11.09
CA ARG A 182 18.58 7.86 -12.11
C ARG A 182 19.72 7.10 -11.47
N SER A 183 19.77 5.78 -11.68
CA SER A 183 20.76 4.91 -11.04
C SER A 183 21.08 3.71 -11.92
N LYS A 184 22.33 3.22 -11.85
CA LYS A 184 22.76 1.98 -12.51
C LYS A 184 22.03 0.73 -12.02
N ARG A 185 21.42 0.77 -10.83
CA ARG A 185 20.70 -0.34 -10.20
C ARG A 185 19.17 -0.16 -10.22
N GLY A 186 18.68 0.71 -11.11
CA GLY A 186 17.26 1.08 -11.17
C GLY A 186 16.90 2.25 -10.25
N LYS A 187 15.72 2.84 -10.51
CA LYS A 187 15.27 4.09 -9.83
C LYS A 187 14.90 3.89 -8.36
N ARG A 188 14.50 2.66 -7.95
CA ARG A 188 13.90 2.39 -6.63
C ARG A 188 14.84 1.74 -5.62
N PHE A 189 15.94 1.12 -6.10
CA PHE A 189 16.87 0.31 -5.31
C PHE A 189 17.37 1.01 -4.02
N TRP A 190 17.90 2.22 -4.16
CA TRP A 190 18.51 2.93 -3.03
C TRP A 190 17.48 3.44 -2.02
N TRP A 191 16.29 3.82 -2.48
CA TRP A 191 15.22 4.28 -1.62
C TRP A 191 14.70 3.17 -0.70
N ILE A 192 14.54 1.96 -1.24
CA ILE A 192 14.09 0.80 -0.46
C ILE A 192 15.09 0.46 0.65
N ILE A 193 16.39 0.48 0.36
CA ILE A 193 17.43 0.18 1.36
C ILE A 193 17.52 1.30 2.40
N THR A 194 17.68 2.55 1.96
CA THR A 194 17.90 3.68 2.88
C THR A 194 16.68 3.93 3.76
N GLY A 195 15.48 3.81 3.20
CA GLY A 195 14.24 3.94 3.97
C GLY A 195 14.14 2.88 5.08
N GLY A 196 14.44 1.63 4.77
CA GLY A 196 14.46 0.54 5.75
C GLY A 196 15.46 0.79 6.87
N VAL A 197 16.69 1.23 6.54
CA VAL A 197 17.72 1.55 7.55
C VAL A 197 17.28 2.71 8.45
N VAL A 198 16.75 3.80 7.87
CA VAL A 198 16.24 4.93 8.65
C VAL A 198 15.12 4.50 9.60
N ALA A 199 14.16 3.70 9.11
CA ALA A 199 13.07 3.18 9.94
C ALA A 199 13.61 2.32 11.09
N GLY A 200 14.48 1.36 10.77
CA GLY A 200 15.04 0.45 11.76
C GLY A 200 15.85 1.16 12.85
N VAL A 201 16.77 2.04 12.45
CA VAL A 201 17.59 2.80 13.41
C VAL A 201 16.72 3.68 14.32
N SER A 202 15.72 4.37 13.73
CA SER A 202 14.81 5.21 14.51
C SER A 202 14.03 4.41 15.55
N VAL A 203 13.50 3.24 15.16
CA VAL A 203 12.82 2.31 16.06
C VAL A 203 13.77 1.82 17.16
N GLY A 204 14.99 1.42 16.81
CA GLY A 204 15.98 0.94 17.76
C GLY A 204 16.35 2.00 18.81
N LEU A 205 16.46 3.26 18.42
CA LEU A 205 16.77 4.38 19.31
C LEU A 205 15.66 4.66 20.34
N ILE A 206 14.41 4.30 20.06
CA ILE A 206 13.30 4.42 21.05
C ILE A 206 13.59 3.56 22.28
N SER A 207 14.28 2.43 22.12
CA SER A 207 14.57 1.50 23.23
C SER A 207 15.35 2.14 24.38
N VAL A 208 16.14 3.16 24.10
CA VAL A 208 17.04 3.79 25.09
C VAL A 208 16.50 5.11 25.66
N THR A 209 15.30 5.53 25.26
CA THR A 209 14.70 6.77 25.75
C THR A 209 13.36 6.55 26.47
N ARG A 210 13.07 7.44 27.44
CA ARG A 210 11.76 7.57 28.09
C ARG A 210 11.19 8.99 27.95
N ASN A 211 11.90 9.87 27.25
CA ASN A 211 11.40 11.21 26.98
C ASN A 211 10.33 11.17 25.91
N PHE A 212 9.13 11.62 26.24
CA PHE A 212 7.99 11.59 25.34
C PHE A 212 8.24 12.35 24.02
N GLY A 213 8.79 13.57 24.10
CA GLY A 213 9.08 14.37 22.89
C GLY A 213 10.07 13.66 21.95
N LEU A 214 11.08 12.98 22.54
CA LEU A 214 12.04 12.22 21.75
C LEU A 214 11.40 10.96 21.14
N ILE A 215 10.46 10.31 21.85
CA ILE A 215 9.69 9.19 21.28
C ILE A 215 8.85 9.66 20.09
N VAL A 216 8.14 10.80 20.20
CA VAL A 216 7.37 11.38 19.08
C VAL A 216 8.28 11.64 17.87
N LEU A 217 9.45 12.23 18.11
CA LEU A 217 10.41 12.51 17.04
C LEU A 217 10.92 11.22 16.38
N LEU A 218 11.38 10.26 17.17
CA LEU A 218 11.93 9.00 16.67
C LEU A 218 10.87 8.14 15.97
N TRP A 219 9.64 8.11 16.48
CA TRP A 219 8.53 7.43 15.83
C TRP A 219 8.15 8.10 14.50
N SER A 220 8.16 9.43 14.46
CA SER A 220 7.97 10.19 13.23
C SER A 220 9.08 9.91 12.20
N MET A 221 10.32 9.81 12.65
CA MET A 221 11.45 9.40 11.80
C MET A 221 11.34 7.95 11.33
N ALA A 222 10.81 7.06 12.18
CA ALA A 222 10.50 5.68 11.78
C ALA A 222 9.42 5.65 10.69
N GLN A 223 8.34 6.44 10.84
CA GLN A 223 7.30 6.61 9.83
C GLN A 223 7.85 7.17 8.52
N LEU A 224 8.71 8.19 8.61
CA LEU A 224 9.41 8.75 7.45
C LEU A 224 10.21 7.65 6.72
N GLY A 225 11.09 6.96 7.43
CA GLY A 225 11.92 5.89 6.86
C GLY A 225 11.09 4.75 6.27
N TYR A 226 10.05 4.33 6.97
CA TYR A 226 9.16 3.29 6.49
C TYR A 226 8.49 3.69 5.16
N ASN A 227 8.02 4.92 5.02
CA ASN A 227 7.39 5.41 3.79
C ASN A 227 8.41 5.71 2.68
N ILE A 228 9.65 6.11 3.00
CA ILE A 228 10.77 6.16 2.04
C ILE A 228 11.00 4.78 1.39
N MET A 229 10.88 3.70 2.16
CA MET A 229 10.99 2.33 1.67
C MET A 229 9.73 1.90 0.93
N LEU A 230 8.56 2.12 1.53
CA LEU A 230 7.30 1.53 1.11
C LEU A 230 6.77 2.11 -0.21
N ALA A 231 6.83 3.44 -0.41
CA ALA A 231 6.32 4.07 -1.63
C ALA A 231 7.03 3.54 -2.90
N PRO A 232 8.40 3.50 -2.98
CA PRO A 232 9.08 2.87 -4.10
C PRO A 232 8.87 1.36 -4.20
N PHE A 233 8.70 0.68 -3.05
CA PHE A 233 8.45 -0.76 -3.02
C PHE A 233 7.12 -1.10 -3.69
N VAL A 234 6.03 -0.44 -3.31
CA VAL A 234 4.70 -0.64 -3.91
C VAL A 234 4.69 -0.24 -5.38
N ALA A 235 5.30 0.88 -5.72
CA ALA A 235 5.38 1.32 -7.10
C ALA A 235 6.20 0.37 -8.01
N THR A 236 7.09 -0.47 -7.45
CA THR A 236 7.75 -1.54 -8.21
C THR A 236 6.75 -2.58 -8.72
N MET A 237 5.62 -2.78 -8.01
CA MET A 237 4.57 -3.71 -8.45
C MET A 237 3.93 -3.23 -9.75
N SER A 238 3.56 -1.96 -9.85
CA SER A 238 3.01 -1.39 -11.08
C SER A 238 4.03 -1.31 -12.22
N ASP A 239 5.32 -1.10 -11.90
CA ASP A 239 6.36 -0.95 -12.92
C ASP A 239 6.81 -2.29 -13.52
N ARG A 240 6.90 -3.35 -12.71
CA ARG A 240 7.58 -4.60 -13.08
C ARG A 240 6.69 -5.84 -13.14
N VAL A 241 5.46 -5.74 -12.64
CA VAL A 241 4.52 -6.86 -12.68
C VAL A 241 3.51 -6.62 -13.80
N PRO A 242 3.45 -7.52 -14.82
CA PRO A 242 2.47 -7.44 -15.89
C PRO A 242 1.03 -7.44 -15.38
N ASP A 243 0.13 -6.73 -16.08
CA ASP A 243 -1.27 -6.57 -15.68
C ASP A 243 -2.00 -7.90 -15.50
N LYS A 244 -1.73 -8.87 -16.39
CA LYS A 244 -2.33 -10.21 -16.35
C LYS A 244 -2.07 -10.98 -15.06
N VAL A 245 -0.94 -10.76 -14.39
CA VAL A 245 -0.55 -11.49 -13.18
C VAL A 245 -0.47 -10.60 -11.94
N ARG A 246 -0.70 -9.29 -12.10
CA ARG A 246 -0.64 -8.30 -11.02
C ARG A 246 -1.62 -8.63 -9.90
N GLY A 247 -2.87 -9.00 -10.24
CA GLY A 247 -3.87 -9.42 -9.26
C GLY A 247 -3.41 -10.59 -8.39
N THR A 248 -2.76 -11.60 -8.98
CA THR A 248 -2.23 -12.74 -8.23
C THR A 248 -1.10 -12.34 -7.29
N ILE A 249 -0.11 -11.57 -7.78
CA ILE A 249 1.05 -11.15 -6.96
C ILE A 249 0.62 -10.21 -5.84
N SER A 250 -0.29 -9.27 -6.11
CA SER A 250 -0.83 -8.39 -5.08
C SER A 250 -1.73 -9.12 -4.08
N GLY A 251 -2.44 -10.17 -4.50
CA GLY A 251 -3.14 -11.07 -3.60
C GLY A 251 -2.20 -11.77 -2.61
N PHE A 252 -1.06 -12.30 -3.07
CA PHE A 252 -0.02 -12.85 -2.20
C PHE A 252 0.63 -11.81 -1.29
N TYR A 253 0.84 -10.59 -1.79
CA TYR A 253 1.31 -9.46 -0.99
C TYR A 253 0.33 -9.12 0.14
N GLY A 254 -0.96 -8.98 -0.17
CA GLY A 254 -2.02 -8.72 0.82
C GLY A 254 -2.16 -9.85 1.85
N ALA A 255 -2.15 -11.11 1.41
CA ALA A 255 -2.13 -12.26 2.30
C ALA A 255 -0.90 -12.26 3.22
N GLY A 256 0.28 -11.88 2.69
CA GLY A 256 1.50 -11.71 3.46
C GLY A 256 1.35 -10.65 4.56
N ILE A 257 0.72 -9.51 4.27
CA ILE A 257 0.42 -8.49 5.28
C ILE A 257 -0.48 -9.07 6.37
N ALA A 258 -1.58 -9.74 6.02
CA ALA A 258 -2.53 -10.31 6.98
C ALA A 258 -1.88 -11.33 7.92
N VAL A 259 -1.10 -12.25 7.36
CA VAL A 259 -0.33 -13.23 8.14
C VAL A 259 0.69 -12.52 9.03
N GLY A 260 1.44 -11.56 8.47
CA GLY A 260 2.45 -10.81 9.21
C GLY A 260 1.86 -10.00 10.36
N GLN A 261 0.69 -9.39 10.20
CA GLN A 261 -0.01 -8.66 11.26
C GLN A 261 -0.48 -9.59 12.39
N THR A 262 -1.03 -10.75 12.03
CA THR A 262 -1.43 -11.76 13.03
C THR A 262 -0.23 -12.25 13.83
N LEU A 263 0.86 -12.61 13.14
CA LEU A 263 2.11 -12.99 13.77
C LEU A 263 2.69 -11.86 14.63
N GLY A 264 2.60 -10.61 14.15
CA GLY A 264 3.06 -9.43 14.88
C GLY A 264 2.33 -9.23 16.21
N ASN A 265 1.02 -9.35 16.23
CA ASN A 265 0.23 -9.30 17.47
C ASN A 265 0.60 -10.46 18.42
N TYR A 266 0.82 -11.66 17.88
CA TYR A 266 1.24 -12.80 18.68
C TYR A 266 2.64 -12.62 19.28
N VAL A 267 3.59 -12.16 18.46
CA VAL A 267 4.95 -11.83 18.89
C VAL A 267 4.94 -10.71 19.91
N GLY A 268 4.21 -9.61 19.66
CA GLY A 268 4.06 -8.51 20.62
C GLY A 268 3.50 -8.96 21.97
N ALA A 269 2.45 -9.79 21.94
CA ALA A 269 1.87 -10.36 23.15
C ALA A 269 2.84 -11.28 23.89
N SER A 270 3.69 -12.03 23.20
CA SER A 270 4.71 -12.89 23.81
C SER A 270 5.84 -12.09 24.44
N LEU A 271 6.26 -11.01 23.76
CA LEU A 271 7.32 -10.12 24.26
C LEU A 271 6.89 -9.33 25.47
N ILE A 272 5.67 -8.79 25.49
CA ILE A 272 5.19 -8.00 26.65
C ILE A 272 5.10 -8.86 27.93
N LYS A 273 4.88 -10.17 27.82
CA LYS A 273 4.89 -11.11 28.96
C LYS A 273 6.26 -11.19 29.64
N GLN A 274 7.34 -10.94 28.92
CA GLN A 274 8.71 -10.97 29.42
C GLN A 274 9.11 -9.65 30.12
N GLY A 275 8.21 -8.66 30.17
CA GLY A 275 8.47 -7.38 30.83
C GLY A 275 9.49 -6.51 30.07
N ALA A 276 10.39 -5.88 30.83
CA ALA A 276 11.34 -4.92 30.25
C ALA A 276 12.28 -5.53 29.18
N SER A 277 12.73 -6.76 29.37
CA SER A 277 13.59 -7.47 28.41
C SER A 277 12.85 -7.76 27.11
N GLY A 278 11.58 -8.13 27.19
CA GLY A 278 10.75 -8.36 26.00
C GLY A 278 10.43 -7.06 25.24
N ILE A 279 10.17 -5.97 25.95
CA ILE A 279 9.99 -4.64 25.32
C ILE A 279 11.26 -4.24 24.57
N PHE A 280 12.43 -4.38 25.20
CA PHE A 280 13.71 -4.11 24.54
C PHE A 280 13.93 -5.01 23.32
N ALA A 281 13.67 -6.31 23.44
CA ALA A 281 13.77 -7.25 22.32
C ALA A 281 12.84 -6.88 21.16
N GLY A 282 11.64 -6.36 21.43
CA GLY A 282 10.73 -5.86 20.40
C GLY A 282 11.29 -4.68 19.60
N TRP A 283 11.91 -3.70 20.28
CA TRP A 283 12.59 -2.60 19.61
C TRP A 283 13.78 -3.09 18.77
N MET A 284 14.58 -4.03 19.29
CA MET A 284 15.70 -4.63 18.55
C MET A 284 15.26 -5.49 17.38
N MET A 285 14.14 -6.18 17.50
CA MET A 285 13.51 -6.87 16.36
C MET A 285 13.13 -5.86 15.26
N GLY A 286 12.51 -4.74 15.63
CA GLY A 286 12.20 -3.66 14.68
C GLY A 286 13.45 -3.10 14.00
N LEU A 287 14.50 -2.81 14.77
CA LEU A 287 15.80 -2.38 14.24
C LEU A 287 16.35 -3.37 13.22
N GLY A 288 16.42 -4.64 13.58
CA GLY A 288 17.01 -5.68 12.71
C GLY A 288 16.17 -5.90 11.44
N VAL A 289 14.88 -6.12 11.61
CA VAL A 289 14.00 -6.45 10.47
C VAL A 289 13.90 -5.27 9.50
N PHE A 290 13.57 -4.06 9.94
CA PHE A 290 13.45 -2.92 9.03
C PHE A 290 14.76 -2.58 8.34
N SER A 291 15.89 -2.65 9.03
CA SER A 291 17.20 -2.35 8.42
C SER A 291 17.62 -3.38 7.38
N LEU A 292 17.25 -4.66 7.55
CA LEU A 292 17.69 -5.74 6.68
C LEU A 292 16.71 -6.04 5.55
N ILE A 293 15.41 -5.84 5.77
CA ILE A 293 14.40 -6.29 4.81
C ILE A 293 14.51 -5.57 3.46
N GLY A 294 14.85 -4.29 3.44
CA GLY A 294 15.10 -3.55 2.20
C GLY A 294 16.22 -4.20 1.37
N ILE A 295 17.30 -4.61 2.04
CA ILE A 295 18.45 -5.30 1.40
C ILE A 295 18.01 -6.67 0.89
N ILE A 296 17.30 -7.44 1.72
CA ILE A 296 16.80 -8.78 1.37
C ILE A 296 15.87 -8.71 0.18
N THR A 297 14.93 -7.75 0.17
CA THR A 297 13.97 -7.55 -0.91
C THR A 297 14.65 -7.33 -2.24
N VAL A 298 15.57 -6.36 -2.30
CA VAL A 298 16.28 -6.07 -3.56
C VAL A 298 17.26 -7.17 -3.99
N ALA A 299 17.70 -8.02 -3.08
CA ALA A 299 18.50 -9.20 -3.39
C ALA A 299 17.66 -10.36 -3.97
N ILE A 300 16.42 -10.53 -3.48
CA ILE A 300 15.47 -11.53 -4.01
C ILE A 300 14.99 -11.11 -5.39
N TRP A 301 14.65 -9.84 -5.58
CA TRP A 301 14.12 -9.35 -6.85
C TRP A 301 15.14 -9.51 -8.00
N PRO A 302 14.67 -9.72 -9.22
CA PRO A 302 15.54 -9.64 -10.39
C PRO A 302 16.21 -8.28 -10.46
N ALA A 303 17.44 -8.22 -10.92
CA ALA A 303 18.16 -6.97 -11.10
C ALA A 303 17.35 -6.02 -12.00
N ASP A 304 17.26 -4.76 -11.60
CA ASP A 304 16.60 -3.74 -12.40
C ASP A 304 17.56 -3.20 -13.47
N LYS A 305 17.01 -2.76 -14.59
CA LYS A 305 17.82 -2.17 -15.66
C LYS A 305 18.31 -0.79 -15.25
N SER A 306 19.51 -0.42 -15.73
CA SER A 306 20.01 0.95 -15.58
C SER A 306 19.05 1.93 -16.27
N ASN A 307 18.70 3.00 -15.57
CA ASN A 307 17.88 4.08 -16.12
C ASN A 307 18.65 5.42 -16.21
N VAL A 308 20.00 5.35 -16.22
CA VAL A 308 20.86 6.55 -16.22
C VAL A 308 20.66 7.36 -17.50
N ASP A 309 20.42 6.69 -18.63
CA ASP A 309 20.29 7.31 -19.95
C ASP A 309 18.86 7.80 -20.25
N GLN A 310 17.90 7.53 -19.38
CA GLN A 310 16.52 8.00 -19.57
C GLN A 310 16.43 9.52 -19.31
N PRO A 311 15.63 10.26 -20.09
CA PRO A 311 15.41 11.68 -19.87
C PRO A 311 14.88 11.89 -18.44
N ARG A 312 15.35 12.96 -17.80
CA ARG A 312 14.93 13.33 -16.45
C ARG A 312 13.99 14.52 -16.52
N ASP A 313 12.79 14.36 -16.04
CA ASP A 313 11.90 15.49 -15.82
C ASP A 313 12.47 16.43 -14.76
N LYS A 314 12.30 17.73 -14.99
CA LYS A 314 12.75 18.73 -14.00
C LYS A 314 11.87 18.61 -12.76
N PHE A 315 12.51 18.37 -11.62
CA PHE A 315 11.82 18.43 -10.34
C PHE A 315 11.16 19.79 -10.15
N SER A 316 9.87 19.80 -9.89
CA SER A 316 9.12 21.00 -9.57
C SER A 316 8.27 20.76 -8.33
N VAL A 317 8.37 21.65 -7.34
CA VAL A 317 7.47 21.63 -6.17
C VAL A 317 6.01 21.72 -6.59
N MET A 318 5.74 22.39 -7.73
CA MET A 318 4.39 22.46 -8.30
C MET A 318 3.87 21.08 -8.76
N MET A 319 4.72 20.14 -9.17
CA MET A 319 4.34 18.77 -9.50
C MET A 319 3.81 18.06 -8.26
N ILE A 320 4.50 18.16 -7.12
CA ILE A 320 4.05 17.60 -5.83
C ILE A 320 2.72 18.25 -5.40
N LEU A 321 2.61 19.58 -5.47
CA LEU A 321 1.39 20.29 -5.09
C LEU A 321 0.19 19.92 -5.99
N ARG A 322 0.43 19.68 -7.27
CA ARG A 322 -0.62 19.21 -8.21
C ARG A 322 -1.11 17.80 -7.86
N SER A 323 -0.24 16.92 -7.34
CA SER A 323 -0.64 15.57 -6.90
C SER A 323 -1.64 15.59 -5.73
N PHE A 324 -1.68 16.68 -4.95
CA PHE A 324 -2.66 16.88 -3.89
C PHE A 324 -3.96 17.58 -4.35
N ARG A 325 -4.06 17.94 -5.64
CA ARG A 325 -5.23 18.67 -6.12
C ARG A 325 -6.39 17.68 -6.38
N PRO A 326 -7.47 17.74 -5.59
CA PRO A 326 -8.61 16.85 -5.80
C PRO A 326 -9.39 17.23 -7.07
N PRO A 327 -10.10 16.28 -7.70
CA PRO A 327 -10.94 16.56 -8.86
C PRO A 327 -12.12 17.48 -8.46
N LEU A 328 -12.26 18.62 -9.15
CA LEU A 328 -13.23 19.67 -8.74
C LEU A 328 -14.68 19.35 -9.11
N HIS A 329 -14.94 18.46 -10.10
CA HIS A 329 -16.28 18.20 -10.66
C HIS A 329 -16.65 16.71 -10.61
N ALA A 330 -16.23 15.97 -9.59
CA ALA A 330 -16.50 14.55 -9.42
C ALA A 330 -17.22 14.28 -8.08
N PRO A 331 -18.54 14.49 -7.96
CA PRO A 331 -19.28 14.29 -6.71
C PRO A 331 -19.17 12.85 -6.20
N ASP A 332 -19.18 11.84 -7.09
CA ASP A 332 -19.04 10.44 -6.72
C ASP A 332 -17.70 10.13 -6.04
N PHE A 333 -16.62 10.80 -6.47
CA PHE A 333 -15.32 10.72 -5.80
C PHE A 333 -15.40 11.18 -4.34
N TYR A 334 -16.07 12.32 -4.08
CA TYR A 334 -16.17 12.84 -2.70
C TYR A 334 -17.06 11.97 -1.82
N TYR A 335 -18.14 11.38 -2.36
CA TYR A 335 -18.95 10.41 -1.62
C TYR A 335 -18.16 9.14 -1.28
N ALA A 336 -17.41 8.60 -2.22
CA ALA A 336 -16.55 7.45 -1.99
C ALA A 336 -15.43 7.77 -0.99
N LEU A 337 -14.75 8.91 -1.15
CA LEU A 337 -13.69 9.37 -0.26
C LEU A 337 -14.20 9.58 1.17
N SER A 338 -15.36 10.26 1.35
CA SER A 338 -15.92 10.51 2.68
C SER A 338 -16.35 9.22 3.36
N GLY A 339 -17.04 8.32 2.65
CA GLY A 339 -17.44 7.03 3.17
C GLY A 339 -16.23 6.19 3.61
N ARG A 340 -15.19 6.14 2.79
CA ARG A 340 -13.95 5.44 3.11
C ARG A 340 -13.22 6.08 4.29
N THR A 341 -13.11 7.40 4.33
CA THR A 341 -12.44 8.11 5.42
C THR A 341 -13.14 7.84 6.76
N LEU A 342 -14.48 7.86 6.80
CA LEU A 342 -15.25 7.57 8.00
C LEU A 342 -15.05 6.10 8.44
N MET A 343 -15.12 5.16 7.52
CA MET A 343 -14.93 3.72 7.82
C MET A 343 -13.51 3.44 8.33
N MET A 344 -12.50 3.94 7.63
CA MET A 344 -11.10 3.77 8.04
C MET A 344 -10.80 4.50 9.34
N GLY A 345 -11.35 5.70 9.54
CA GLY A 345 -11.25 6.44 10.80
C GLY A 345 -11.77 5.62 11.97
N GLY A 346 -12.96 5.05 11.86
CA GLY A 346 -13.53 4.16 12.88
C GLY A 346 -12.68 2.92 13.15
N TYR A 347 -12.21 2.27 12.09
CA TYR A 347 -11.33 1.10 12.21
C TYR A 347 -10.02 1.45 12.96
N TRP A 348 -9.33 2.52 12.54
CA TRP A 348 -8.06 2.92 13.16
C TRP A 348 -8.21 3.42 14.58
N MET A 349 -9.34 4.06 14.93
CA MET A 349 -9.62 4.44 16.32
C MET A 349 -9.67 3.22 17.24
N ILE A 350 -10.38 2.15 16.85
CA ILE A 350 -10.44 0.94 17.66
C ILE A 350 -9.09 0.21 17.66
N ASN A 351 -8.48 0.04 16.49
CA ASN A 351 -7.25 -0.73 16.34
C ASN A 351 -6.05 -0.09 17.08
N SER A 352 -5.93 1.24 17.04
CA SER A 352 -4.83 1.95 17.74
C SER A 352 -4.96 1.89 19.26
N TYR A 353 -6.18 1.88 19.76
CA TYR A 353 -6.45 1.93 21.21
C TYR A 353 -6.88 0.57 21.79
N GLN A 354 -6.85 -0.51 21.01
CA GLN A 354 -7.34 -1.82 21.44
C GLN A 354 -6.63 -2.34 22.71
N LEU A 355 -5.34 -2.02 22.91
CA LEU A 355 -4.64 -2.39 24.15
C LEU A 355 -5.27 -1.69 25.36
N TYR A 356 -5.53 -0.39 25.26
CA TYR A 356 -6.11 0.39 26.35
C TYR A 356 -7.58 0.02 26.57
N ILE A 357 -8.34 -0.26 25.52
CA ILE A 357 -9.72 -0.76 25.63
C ILE A 357 -9.73 -2.08 26.43
N CYS A 358 -8.85 -3.02 26.08
CA CYS A 358 -8.76 -4.27 26.84
C CYS A 358 -8.24 -4.04 28.27
N GLN A 359 -7.23 -3.23 28.46
CA GLN A 359 -6.58 -3.00 29.75
C GLN A 359 -7.49 -2.25 30.74
N ASP A 360 -8.03 -1.11 30.31
CA ASP A 360 -8.69 -0.15 31.21
C ASP A 360 -10.19 -0.39 31.33
N TYR A 361 -10.82 -1.02 30.31
CA TYR A 361 -12.27 -1.25 30.29
C TYR A 361 -12.64 -2.70 30.62
N ILE A 362 -11.88 -3.70 30.10
CA ILE A 362 -12.20 -5.12 30.30
C ILE A 362 -11.50 -5.68 31.53
N PHE A 363 -10.24 -5.28 31.76
CA PHE A 363 -9.38 -5.80 32.82
C PHE A 363 -9.00 -4.75 33.88
N SER A 364 -9.83 -3.70 34.07
CA SER A 364 -9.56 -2.56 34.96
C SER A 364 -9.12 -2.94 36.36
N ASP A 365 -9.69 -4.00 36.93
CA ASP A 365 -9.46 -4.40 38.32
C ASP A 365 -8.45 -5.55 38.46
N GLN A 366 -7.70 -5.89 37.42
CA GLN A 366 -6.85 -7.07 37.41
C GLN A 366 -5.36 -6.71 37.42
N THR A 367 -4.62 -7.36 38.30
CA THR A 367 -3.16 -7.43 38.19
C THR A 367 -2.77 -8.06 36.87
N ASP A 368 -1.73 -7.56 36.18
CA ASP A 368 -1.32 -8.02 34.84
C ASP A 368 -2.29 -7.69 33.67
N ALA A 369 -3.12 -6.64 33.81
CA ALA A 369 -4.08 -6.21 32.79
C ALA A 369 -3.44 -6.09 31.38
N VAL A 370 -2.24 -5.52 31.27
CA VAL A 370 -1.50 -5.36 30.00
C VAL A 370 -1.20 -6.72 29.35
N LYS A 371 -0.75 -7.71 30.12
CA LYS A 371 -0.44 -9.05 29.59
C LYS A 371 -1.68 -9.79 29.12
N LYS A 372 -2.80 -9.63 29.87
CA LYS A 372 -4.10 -10.21 29.51
C LYS A 372 -4.68 -9.53 28.26
N ALA A 373 -4.61 -8.20 28.19
CA ALA A 373 -5.01 -7.42 27.04
C ALA A 373 -4.25 -7.85 25.77
N ALA A 374 -2.92 -7.99 25.86
CA ALA A 374 -2.10 -8.45 24.76
C ALA A 374 -2.46 -9.88 24.29
N ALA A 375 -2.84 -10.76 25.22
CA ALA A 375 -3.29 -12.11 24.87
C ALA A 375 -4.65 -12.09 24.13
N VAL A 376 -5.57 -11.21 24.54
CA VAL A 376 -6.86 -11.01 23.85
C VAL A 376 -6.61 -10.49 22.43
N ILE A 377 -5.73 -9.52 22.24
CA ILE A 377 -5.38 -8.96 20.92
C ILE A 377 -4.79 -10.03 20.01
N ALA A 378 -3.90 -10.89 20.53
CA ALA A 378 -3.34 -11.99 19.74
C ALA A 378 -4.43 -12.98 19.29
N THR A 379 -5.39 -13.30 20.16
CA THR A 379 -6.53 -14.19 19.81
C THR A 379 -7.47 -13.51 18.80
N MET A 380 -7.78 -12.22 18.98
CA MET A 380 -8.55 -11.44 18.00
C MET A 380 -7.94 -11.49 16.60
N SER A 381 -6.61 -11.35 16.53
CA SER A 381 -5.90 -11.36 15.24
C SER A 381 -6.01 -12.69 14.52
N LEU A 382 -6.05 -13.81 15.25
CA LEU A 382 -6.30 -15.14 14.65
C LEU A 382 -7.72 -15.25 14.11
N ILE A 383 -8.71 -14.74 14.86
CA ILE A 383 -10.12 -14.71 14.42
C ILE A 383 -10.24 -13.86 13.17
N THR A 384 -9.70 -12.63 13.20
CA THR A 384 -9.71 -11.71 12.06
C THR A 384 -9.03 -12.33 10.84
N LEU A 385 -7.88 -12.98 10.99
CA LEU A 385 -7.20 -13.66 9.88
C LEU A 385 -8.09 -14.73 9.24
N GLY A 386 -8.73 -15.58 10.06
CA GLY A 386 -9.63 -16.63 9.57
C GLY A 386 -10.82 -16.06 8.80
N VAL A 387 -11.47 -15.04 9.36
CA VAL A 387 -12.61 -14.36 8.73
C VAL A 387 -12.21 -13.65 7.45
N SER A 388 -11.09 -12.92 7.46
CA SER A 388 -10.57 -12.20 6.30
C SER A 388 -10.23 -13.14 5.15
N LEU A 389 -9.58 -14.27 5.41
CA LEU A 389 -9.27 -15.27 4.39
C LEU A 389 -10.56 -15.87 3.79
N PHE A 390 -11.56 -16.15 4.62
CA PHE A 390 -12.85 -16.63 4.16
C PHE A 390 -13.58 -15.57 3.33
N ALA A 391 -13.61 -14.33 3.79
CA ALA A 391 -14.23 -13.22 3.09
C ALA A 391 -13.55 -12.95 1.74
N ALA A 392 -12.22 -13.00 1.67
CA ALA A 392 -11.47 -12.79 0.43
C ALA A 392 -11.81 -13.82 -0.66
N VAL A 393 -12.06 -15.07 -0.27
CA VAL A 393 -12.46 -16.14 -1.22
C VAL A 393 -13.91 -15.99 -1.68
N THR A 394 -14.79 -15.49 -0.81
CA THR A 394 -16.25 -15.47 -1.06
C THR A 394 -16.74 -14.14 -1.63
N ALA A 395 -16.10 -13.02 -1.28
CA ALA A 395 -16.56 -11.68 -1.66
C ALA A 395 -16.55 -11.46 -3.18
N GLY A 396 -15.49 -11.89 -3.89
CA GLY A 396 -15.37 -11.75 -5.35
C GLY A 396 -16.57 -12.39 -6.08
N PRO A 397 -16.79 -13.72 -5.97
CA PRO A 397 -17.92 -14.38 -6.62
C PRO A 397 -19.31 -13.84 -6.24
N ILE A 398 -19.46 -13.33 -5.01
CA ILE A 398 -20.71 -12.71 -4.56
C ILE A 398 -20.92 -11.37 -5.26
N THR A 399 -19.88 -10.53 -5.30
CA THR A 399 -19.93 -9.20 -5.94
C THR A 399 -20.20 -9.32 -7.44
N ASP A 400 -19.56 -10.29 -8.10
CA ASP A 400 -19.76 -10.57 -9.53
C ASP A 400 -21.20 -10.99 -9.85
N ARG A 401 -21.82 -11.79 -8.99
CA ARG A 401 -23.23 -12.21 -9.18
C ARG A 401 -24.23 -11.08 -8.97
N ILE A 402 -23.95 -10.17 -8.04
CA ILE A 402 -24.86 -9.06 -7.70
C ILE A 402 -24.77 -7.94 -8.74
N HIS A 403 -23.67 -7.84 -9.51
CA HIS A 403 -23.35 -6.75 -10.46
C HIS A 403 -23.51 -5.33 -9.86
N MET A 404 -23.54 -5.19 -8.55
CA MET A 404 -23.68 -3.91 -7.82
C MET A 404 -22.64 -3.82 -6.72
N ARG A 405 -21.61 -2.99 -6.89
CA ARG A 405 -20.54 -2.80 -5.92
C ARG A 405 -20.98 -2.02 -4.67
N LYS A 406 -21.99 -1.17 -4.78
CA LYS A 406 -22.47 -0.31 -3.68
C LYS A 406 -23.07 -1.10 -2.52
N ILE A 407 -23.82 -2.17 -2.79
CA ILE A 407 -24.52 -2.97 -1.76
C ILE A 407 -23.54 -3.74 -0.86
N PRO A 408 -22.55 -4.49 -1.38
CA PRO A 408 -21.56 -5.17 -0.53
C PRO A 408 -20.79 -4.20 0.37
N VAL A 409 -20.37 -3.04 -0.14
CA VAL A 409 -19.66 -2.02 0.66
C VAL A 409 -20.54 -1.46 1.78
N ALA A 410 -21.81 -1.15 1.49
CA ALA A 410 -22.75 -0.68 2.51
C ALA A 410 -22.99 -1.75 3.59
N LEU A 411 -23.15 -3.01 3.18
CA LEU A 411 -23.34 -4.13 4.10
C LEU A 411 -22.13 -4.35 5.01
N ALA A 412 -20.92 -4.33 4.43
CA ALA A 412 -19.67 -4.42 5.18
C ALA A 412 -19.52 -3.29 6.20
N SER A 413 -19.88 -2.05 5.81
CA SER A 413 -19.86 -0.90 6.71
C SER A 413 -20.86 -1.04 7.87
N CYS A 414 -22.06 -1.57 7.60
CA CYS A 414 -23.04 -1.88 8.64
C CYS A 414 -22.57 -3.00 9.59
N LEU A 415 -21.97 -4.07 9.03
CA LEU A 415 -21.39 -5.15 9.82
C LEU A 415 -20.25 -4.64 10.70
N PHE A 416 -19.38 -3.78 10.16
CA PHE A 416 -18.33 -3.14 10.95
C PHE A 416 -18.90 -2.33 12.11
N ALA A 417 -19.95 -1.52 11.89
CA ALA A 417 -20.60 -0.72 12.93
C ALA A 417 -21.22 -1.62 14.03
N VAL A 418 -21.86 -2.71 13.65
CA VAL A 418 -22.37 -3.72 14.60
C VAL A 418 -21.23 -4.36 15.37
N GLY A 419 -20.16 -4.78 14.70
CA GLY A 419 -18.97 -5.33 15.35
C GLY A 419 -18.36 -4.35 16.35
N ALA A 420 -18.22 -3.07 15.98
CA ALA A 420 -17.68 -2.01 16.84
C ALA A 420 -18.51 -1.77 18.12
N ALA A 421 -19.80 -2.09 18.09
CA ALA A 421 -20.67 -2.00 19.26
C ALA A 421 -20.52 -3.19 20.23
N MET A 422 -19.96 -4.32 19.79
CA MET A 422 -19.88 -5.54 20.62
C MET A 422 -19.09 -5.34 21.92
N PRO A 423 -17.92 -4.66 21.96
CA PRO A 423 -17.22 -4.41 23.22
C PRO A 423 -18.01 -3.55 24.21
N LEU A 424 -18.91 -2.70 23.72
CA LEU A 424 -19.80 -1.88 24.58
C LEU A 424 -20.93 -2.71 25.20
N LEU A 425 -21.44 -3.71 24.48
CA LEU A 425 -22.50 -4.58 24.92
C LEU A 425 -21.97 -5.68 25.87
N PHE A 426 -20.79 -6.20 25.61
CA PHE A 426 -20.17 -7.27 26.37
C PHE A 426 -18.87 -6.79 27.00
N HIS A 427 -18.89 -6.38 28.27
CA HIS A 427 -17.73 -5.96 29.07
C HIS A 427 -16.80 -7.12 29.43
N SER A 428 -16.40 -7.88 28.42
CA SER A 428 -15.61 -9.10 28.56
C SER A 428 -14.77 -9.35 27.30
N PRO A 429 -13.74 -10.20 27.35
CA PRO A 429 -12.99 -10.61 26.17
C PRO A 429 -13.86 -11.10 25.01
N LEU A 430 -15.05 -11.66 25.31
CA LEU A 430 -16.01 -12.11 24.30
C LEU A 430 -16.45 -10.97 23.38
N GLY A 431 -16.69 -9.77 23.93
CA GLY A 431 -17.03 -8.59 23.10
C GLY A 431 -15.97 -8.25 22.06
N MET A 432 -14.70 -8.35 22.43
CA MET A 432 -13.57 -8.14 21.51
C MET A 432 -13.44 -9.26 20.48
N TYR A 433 -13.73 -10.52 20.84
CA TYR A 433 -13.73 -11.64 19.90
C TYR A 433 -14.87 -11.54 18.89
N LEU A 434 -16.06 -11.10 19.35
CA LEU A 434 -17.19 -10.83 18.45
C LEU A 434 -16.89 -9.66 17.52
N PHE A 435 -16.26 -8.60 18.02
CA PHE A 435 -15.77 -7.53 17.15
C PHE A 435 -14.82 -8.07 16.07
N ALA A 436 -13.82 -8.86 16.46
CA ALA A 436 -12.86 -9.45 15.51
C ALA A 436 -13.53 -10.39 14.48
N GLY A 437 -14.60 -11.09 14.88
CA GLY A 437 -15.33 -12.00 13.99
C GLY A 437 -16.31 -11.31 13.05
N ILE A 438 -16.87 -10.17 13.43
CA ILE A 438 -17.87 -9.44 12.64
C ILE A 438 -17.22 -8.36 11.77
N ALA A 439 -16.20 -7.68 12.28
CA ALA A 439 -15.52 -6.57 11.62
C ALA A 439 -14.23 -6.99 10.86
N GLY A 440 -13.74 -8.20 11.09
CA GLY A 440 -12.59 -8.81 10.39
C GLY A 440 -13.04 -9.48 9.12
#